data_bfc38ffd49124ed61b0c5ae831ef384f
#
_entry.id   bfc38ffd49124ed61b0c5ae831ef384f
#
_cell.length_a   1.000
_cell.length_b   1.000
_cell.length_c   1.000
_cell.angle_alpha   90.00
_cell.angle_beta   90.00
_cell.angle_gamma   90.00
#
_symmetry.space_group_name_H-M   'P 1'
#
loop_
_entity.id
_entity.type
_entity.pdbx_description
1 polymer ?
#
loop_
_entity_poly.entity_id
_entity_poly.type
_entity_poly.pdbx_seq_one_letter_code
_entity_poly.pdbx_strand_id
1 'polypeptide(L)'
;MTALFIERGWSVLPLLAKSKIPATRLVPKGYLSATSDLSKIEDWFADESLNVGIACVQSGLVVIDIDDGEMISEATETYTVKTARGFHLYYLAKEGVTYAGKLRDGVDVKHKGYVVAPPSIHPSGARYEVLNDIEPQALPKSIASQIERG
;
A
#
# COMPACT_ATOMS: atom_id res chain seq x y z
N MET A 1 -8.07 13.25 -2.39
CA MET A 1 -7.64 11.90 -2.56
C MET A 1 -6.72 11.42 -1.46
N THR A 2 -5.60 12.04 -1.23
CA THR A 2 -4.82 11.77 -0.01
C THR A 2 -5.64 12.04 1.26
N ALA A 3 -6.64 12.92 1.20
CA ALA A 3 -7.54 13.18 2.32
C ALA A 3 -8.30 11.92 2.76
N LEU A 4 -8.69 11.05 1.82
CA LEU A 4 -9.36 9.79 2.16
C LEU A 4 -8.43 8.83 2.91
N PHE A 5 -7.15 8.83 2.58
CA PHE A 5 -6.17 8.03 3.30
C PHE A 5 -6.01 8.51 4.73
N ILE A 6 -5.99 9.83 4.93
CA ILE A 6 -5.89 10.43 6.26
C ILE A 6 -7.11 10.08 7.11
N GLU A 7 -8.30 10.13 6.54
CA GLU A 7 -9.54 9.76 7.23
C GLU A 7 -9.51 8.32 7.73
N ARG A 8 -8.80 7.44 7.02
CA ARG A 8 -8.61 6.05 7.44
C ARG A 8 -7.45 5.89 8.43
N GLY A 9 -6.75 6.95 8.77
CA GLY A 9 -5.62 6.91 9.68
C GLY A 9 -4.34 6.40 9.04
N TRP A 10 -4.24 6.42 7.71
CA TRP A 10 -3.07 5.94 6.99
C TRP A 10 -1.98 7.01 6.91
N SER A 11 -0.74 6.55 6.95
CA SER A 11 0.44 7.40 6.81
C SER A 11 0.97 7.30 5.38
N VAL A 12 1.20 8.44 4.76
CA VAL A 12 1.61 8.51 3.35
C VAL A 12 2.99 9.15 3.20
N LEU A 13 3.61 8.92 2.05
CA LEU A 13 4.87 9.55 1.68
C LEU A 13 4.86 9.87 0.19
N PRO A 14 5.61 10.92 -0.23
CA PRO A 14 5.72 11.26 -1.64
C PRO A 14 6.73 10.36 -2.33
N LEU A 15 6.39 9.93 -3.55
CA LEU A 15 7.27 9.18 -4.42
C LEU A 15 7.56 10.04 -5.66
N LEU A 16 8.68 9.80 -6.30
CA LEU A 16 9.01 10.50 -7.55
C LEU A 16 7.96 10.21 -8.62
N ALA A 17 7.78 11.16 -9.52
CA ALA A 17 6.78 11.05 -10.59
C ALA A 17 7.00 9.76 -11.40
N LYS A 18 5.91 9.04 -11.67
CA LYS A 18 5.92 7.79 -12.45
C LYS A 18 6.92 6.76 -11.92
N SER A 19 7.08 6.73 -10.61
CA SER A 19 8.12 5.94 -9.96
C SER A 19 7.60 5.33 -8.66
N LYS A 20 8.30 4.32 -8.19
CA LYS A 20 8.10 3.72 -6.87
C LYS A 20 9.13 4.22 -5.86
N ILE A 21 10.03 5.11 -6.26
CA ILE A 21 11.15 5.57 -5.45
C ILE A 21 10.72 6.74 -4.59
N PRO A 22 10.99 6.71 -3.26
CA PRO A 22 10.67 7.85 -2.40
C PRO A 22 11.36 9.13 -2.87
N ALA A 23 10.65 10.24 -2.75
CA ALA A 23 11.20 11.57 -3.03
C ALA A 23 12.12 11.98 -1.87
N THR A 24 13.36 11.52 -1.89
CA THR A 24 14.28 11.61 -0.75
C THR A 24 14.59 13.04 -0.33
N ARG A 25 14.49 14.03 -1.23
CA ARG A 25 14.65 15.44 -0.85
C ARG A 25 13.54 15.91 0.11
N LEU A 26 12.38 15.27 0.08
CA LEU A 26 11.24 15.58 0.96
C LEU A 26 11.16 14.61 2.13
N VAL A 27 11.52 13.36 1.92
CA VAL A 27 11.49 12.30 2.94
C VAL A 27 12.85 11.60 2.99
N PRO A 28 13.85 12.22 3.67
CA PRO A 28 15.21 11.67 3.71
C PRO A 28 15.29 10.25 4.27
N LYS A 29 14.33 9.86 5.10
CA LYS A 29 14.26 8.51 5.69
C LYS A 29 13.28 7.61 4.97
N GLY A 30 12.82 7.98 3.77
CA GLY A 30 11.88 7.20 2.98
C GLY A 30 10.57 6.96 3.73
N TYR A 31 10.10 5.70 3.74
CA TYR A 31 8.83 5.38 4.38
C TYR A 31 8.81 5.62 5.89
N LEU A 32 9.97 5.72 6.53
CA LEU A 32 10.04 6.07 7.95
C LEU A 32 9.63 7.52 8.20
N SER A 33 9.62 8.36 7.17
CA SER A 33 9.15 9.75 7.22
C SER A 33 7.68 9.90 6.83
N ALA A 34 6.96 8.80 6.60
CA ALA A 34 5.54 8.86 6.27
C ALA A 34 4.74 9.51 7.40
N THR A 35 3.69 10.21 7.03
CA THR A 35 2.90 10.98 7.99
C THR A 35 1.42 10.96 7.64
N SER A 36 0.58 11.22 8.65
CA SER A 36 -0.85 11.52 8.48
C SER A 36 -1.15 12.99 8.76
N ASP A 37 -0.13 13.82 8.90
CA ASP A 37 -0.27 15.27 9.12
C ASP A 37 -0.71 15.94 7.82
N LEU A 38 -1.95 16.42 7.79
CA LEU A 38 -2.56 17.03 6.61
C LEU A 38 -1.73 18.21 6.07
N SER A 39 -1.20 19.05 6.93
CA SER A 39 -0.41 20.21 6.51
C SER A 39 0.82 19.79 5.71
N LYS A 40 1.54 18.77 6.19
CA LYS A 40 2.72 18.26 5.52
C LYS A 40 2.37 17.62 4.18
N ILE A 41 1.27 16.87 4.16
CA ILE A 41 0.79 16.19 2.97
C ILE A 41 0.38 17.20 1.90
N GLU A 42 -0.31 18.25 2.26
CA GLU A 42 -0.67 19.34 1.34
C GLU A 42 0.58 19.99 0.75
N ASP A 43 1.60 20.22 1.57
CA ASP A 43 2.85 20.80 1.09
C ASP A 43 3.54 19.90 0.07
N TRP A 44 3.66 18.60 0.39
CA TRP A 44 4.30 17.65 -0.53
C TRP A 44 3.58 17.55 -1.86
N PHE A 45 2.25 17.38 -1.81
CA PHE A 45 1.44 17.10 -3.00
C PHE A 45 0.91 18.36 -3.69
N ALA A 46 1.39 19.54 -3.29
CA ALA A 46 1.28 20.74 -4.12
C ALA A 46 1.98 20.50 -5.46
N ASP A 47 3.04 19.68 -5.47
CA ASP A 47 3.60 19.12 -6.70
C ASP A 47 2.76 17.92 -7.12
N GLU A 48 1.83 18.17 -8.05
CA GLU A 48 0.86 17.17 -8.50
C GLU A 48 1.49 16.04 -9.32
N SER A 49 2.75 16.18 -9.72
CA SER A 49 3.45 15.13 -10.47
C SER A 49 3.89 13.97 -9.60
N LEU A 50 3.97 14.18 -8.28
CA LEU A 50 4.46 13.14 -7.37
C LEU A 50 3.47 11.99 -7.23
N ASN A 51 4.01 10.80 -7.16
CA ASN A 51 3.24 9.62 -6.76
C ASN A 51 3.12 9.57 -5.25
N VAL A 52 2.21 8.73 -4.76
CA VAL A 52 1.96 8.56 -3.34
C VAL A 52 2.17 7.12 -2.92
N GLY A 53 2.85 6.93 -1.79
CA GLY A 53 2.99 5.63 -1.13
C GLY A 53 2.24 5.62 0.19
N ILE A 54 1.81 4.44 0.61
CA ILE A 54 1.23 4.22 1.94
C ILE A 54 2.19 3.34 2.72
N ALA A 55 2.63 3.82 3.88
CA ALA A 55 3.50 3.06 4.78
C ALA A 55 2.67 2.04 5.56
N CYS A 56 2.95 0.76 5.38
CA CYS A 56 2.06 -0.31 5.85
C CYS A 56 2.04 -0.43 7.37
N VAL A 57 3.18 -0.56 8.03
CA VAL A 57 3.22 -0.69 9.50
C VAL A 57 2.56 0.51 10.17
N GLN A 58 2.93 1.71 9.76
CA GLN A 58 2.40 2.95 10.33
C GLN A 58 0.89 3.08 10.11
N SER A 59 0.38 2.46 9.07
CA SER A 59 -1.05 2.51 8.70
C SER A 59 -1.85 1.33 9.25
N GLY A 60 -1.20 0.39 9.93
CA GLY A 60 -1.87 -0.80 10.47
C GLY A 60 -2.30 -1.78 9.38
N LEU A 61 -1.58 -1.83 8.28
CA LEU A 61 -1.94 -2.62 7.10
C LEU A 61 -0.92 -3.73 6.83
N VAL A 62 -1.42 -4.82 6.28
CA VAL A 62 -0.63 -5.81 5.55
C VAL A 62 -1.25 -5.94 4.17
N VAL A 63 -0.45 -5.81 3.13
CA VAL A 63 -0.93 -5.78 1.75
C VAL A 63 -0.45 -7.02 1.01
N ILE A 64 -1.39 -7.71 0.38
CA ILE A 64 -1.09 -8.85 -0.48
C ILE A 64 -0.93 -8.30 -1.89
N ASP A 65 0.26 -8.43 -2.44
CA ASP A 65 0.64 -7.89 -3.75
C ASP A 65 0.67 -9.03 -4.77
N ILE A 66 -0.38 -9.11 -5.57
CA ILE A 66 -0.48 -10.07 -6.67
C ILE A 66 0.15 -9.40 -7.88
N ASP A 67 1.39 -9.80 -8.21
CA ASP A 67 2.20 -9.10 -9.21
C ASP A 67 1.99 -9.58 -10.64
N ASP A 68 1.44 -10.75 -10.83
CA ASP A 68 1.23 -11.29 -12.16
C ASP A 68 0.05 -12.27 -12.16
N GLY A 69 -1.01 -11.92 -12.85
CA GLY A 69 -2.11 -12.80 -13.06
C GLY A 69 -3.40 -12.43 -12.36
N GLU A 70 -4.16 -13.46 -12.09
CA GLU A 70 -5.53 -13.35 -11.61
C GLU A 70 -5.61 -13.29 -10.10
N MET A 71 -6.78 -12.88 -9.61
CA MET A 71 -7.07 -12.87 -8.20
C MET A 71 -6.89 -14.27 -7.60
N ILE A 72 -6.25 -14.34 -6.43
CA ILE A 72 -6.02 -15.61 -5.74
C ILE A 72 -7.31 -16.13 -5.10
N SER A 73 -7.45 -17.45 -5.04
CA SER A 73 -8.68 -18.08 -4.53
C SER A 73 -8.90 -17.84 -3.03
N GLU A 74 -7.83 -17.61 -2.27
CA GLU A 74 -7.91 -17.36 -0.84
C GLU A 74 -8.42 -15.95 -0.50
N ALA A 75 -8.46 -15.04 -1.49
CA ALA A 75 -8.83 -13.65 -1.26
C ALA A 75 -10.27 -13.54 -0.76
N THR A 76 -10.46 -12.69 0.23
CA THR A 76 -11.79 -12.27 0.71
C THR A 76 -11.99 -10.80 0.36
N GLU A 77 -13.23 -10.34 0.39
CA GLU A 77 -13.56 -8.96 0.09
C GLU A 77 -12.83 -8.02 1.04
N THR A 78 -12.14 -7.02 0.50
CA THR A 78 -11.39 -6.01 1.24
C THR A 78 -11.11 -4.83 0.31
N TYR A 79 -10.49 -3.77 0.84
CA TYR A 79 -10.03 -2.65 0.00
C TYR A 79 -9.06 -3.19 -1.05
N THR A 80 -9.39 -3.00 -2.31
CA THR A 80 -8.66 -3.61 -3.44
C THR A 80 -8.26 -2.56 -4.45
N VAL A 81 -7.01 -2.62 -4.87
CA VAL A 81 -6.43 -1.71 -5.87
C VAL A 81 -5.98 -2.54 -7.07
N LYS A 82 -6.30 -2.05 -8.27
CA LYS A 82 -5.75 -2.60 -9.50
C LYS A 82 -4.40 -1.94 -9.75
N THR A 83 -3.39 -2.77 -10.00
CA THR A 83 -2.03 -2.32 -10.33
C THR A 83 -1.74 -2.54 -11.81
N ALA A 84 -0.51 -2.21 -12.25
CA ALA A 84 -0.12 -2.40 -13.65
C ALA A 84 -0.24 -3.86 -14.11
N ARG A 85 0.02 -4.83 -13.21
CA ARG A 85 0.12 -6.25 -13.57
C ARG A 85 -0.78 -7.15 -12.73
N GLY A 86 -1.45 -6.63 -11.73
CA GLY A 86 -2.26 -7.44 -10.84
C GLY A 86 -3.07 -6.59 -9.87
N PHE A 87 -2.94 -6.91 -8.58
CA PHE A 87 -3.77 -6.30 -7.55
C PHE A 87 -3.01 -6.11 -6.25
N HIS A 88 -3.44 -5.11 -5.47
CA HIS A 88 -3.11 -4.99 -4.05
C HIS A 88 -4.37 -5.22 -3.23
N LEU A 89 -4.31 -6.18 -2.31
CA LEU A 89 -5.38 -6.42 -1.35
C LEU A 89 -4.93 -5.87 0.01
N TYR A 90 -5.65 -4.90 0.55
CA TYR A 90 -5.29 -4.26 1.81
C TYR A 90 -6.06 -4.92 2.95
N TYR A 91 -5.33 -5.57 3.85
CA TYR A 91 -5.92 -6.18 5.04
C TYR A 91 -5.38 -5.50 6.30
N LEU A 92 -6.12 -5.62 7.39
CA LEU A 92 -5.67 -5.10 8.67
C LEU A 92 -4.55 -5.97 9.24
N ALA A 93 -3.46 -5.34 9.64
CA ALA A 93 -2.38 -6.03 10.34
C ALA A 93 -2.73 -6.17 11.81
N LYS A 94 -2.29 -7.27 12.43
CA LYS A 94 -2.42 -7.46 13.87
C LYS A 94 -1.23 -6.84 14.57
N GLU A 95 -1.47 -6.15 15.68
CA GLU A 95 -0.42 -5.57 16.49
C GLU A 95 0.49 -6.68 17.03
N GLY A 96 1.79 -6.46 16.96
CA GLY A 96 2.79 -7.41 17.47
C GLY A 96 3.06 -8.62 16.60
N VAL A 97 2.38 -8.72 15.44
CA VAL A 97 2.59 -9.81 14.49
C VAL A 97 3.49 -9.34 13.37
N THR A 98 4.45 -10.18 12.99
CA THR A 98 5.26 -10.00 11.80
C THR A 98 4.76 -10.92 10.70
N TYR A 99 5.14 -10.64 9.46
CA TYR A 99 4.62 -11.37 8.31
C TYR A 99 5.75 -11.83 7.41
N ALA A 100 5.59 -13.01 6.82
CA ALA A 100 6.48 -13.45 5.75
C ALA A 100 6.39 -12.47 4.58
N GLY A 101 7.47 -12.32 3.84
CA GLY A 101 7.51 -11.41 2.69
C GLY A 101 6.83 -11.93 1.43
N LYS A 102 6.37 -13.16 1.44
CA LYS A 102 5.80 -13.83 0.26
C LYS A 102 4.81 -14.90 0.69
N LEU A 103 3.68 -14.97 -0.03
CA LEU A 103 2.71 -16.06 0.14
C LEU A 103 3.10 -17.24 -0.76
N ARG A 104 3.43 -16.95 -2.01
CA ARG A 104 3.93 -17.88 -3.02
C ARG A 104 4.53 -17.07 -4.17
N ASP A 105 5.10 -17.75 -5.18
CA ASP A 105 5.65 -17.05 -6.34
C ASP A 105 4.58 -16.19 -7.00
N GLY A 106 4.94 -14.93 -7.28
CA GLY A 106 4.04 -13.94 -7.86
C GLY A 106 3.07 -13.29 -6.87
N VAL A 107 3.11 -13.67 -5.60
CA VAL A 107 2.24 -13.09 -4.57
C VAL A 107 3.08 -12.70 -3.36
N ASP A 108 3.48 -11.43 -3.31
CA ASP A 108 4.28 -10.88 -2.23
C ASP A 108 3.41 -10.34 -1.10
N VAL A 109 4.01 -10.22 0.07
CA VAL A 109 3.36 -9.65 1.26
C VAL A 109 4.12 -8.39 1.66
N LYS A 110 3.44 -7.26 1.69
CA LYS A 110 4.01 -5.96 2.07
C LYS A 110 3.52 -5.58 3.45
N HIS A 111 4.44 -5.44 4.38
CA HIS A 111 4.14 -4.98 5.73
C HIS A 111 5.20 -4.01 6.22
N LYS A 112 6.47 -4.39 6.21
CA LYS A 112 7.56 -3.43 6.40
C LYS A 112 7.74 -2.66 5.09
N GLY A 113 7.77 -1.34 5.16
CA GLY A 113 7.92 -0.51 3.98
C GLY A 113 6.59 0.09 3.55
N TYR A 114 6.37 0.16 2.24
CA TYR A 114 5.24 0.89 1.68
C TYR A 114 4.76 0.21 0.40
N VAL A 115 3.54 0.60 0.00
CA VAL A 115 2.99 0.25 -1.31
C VAL A 115 2.69 1.54 -2.08
N VAL A 116 2.76 1.48 -3.40
CA VAL A 116 2.34 2.58 -4.27
C VAL A 116 0.82 2.59 -4.27
N ALA A 117 0.23 3.76 -4.07
CA ALA A 117 -1.22 3.90 -3.89
C ALA A 117 -1.87 4.68 -5.03
N PRO A 118 -3.18 4.48 -5.24
CA PRO A 118 -3.92 5.28 -6.21
C PRO A 118 -3.85 6.77 -5.86
N PRO A 119 -3.83 7.65 -6.84
CA PRO A 119 -3.92 7.44 -8.27
C PRO A 119 -2.55 7.50 -8.95
N SER A 120 -1.53 7.04 -8.26
CA SER A 120 -0.16 7.04 -8.78
C SER A 120 -0.10 6.41 -10.16
N ILE A 121 0.97 6.77 -10.90
CA ILE A 121 1.22 6.25 -12.24
C ILE A 121 2.44 5.36 -12.16
N HIS A 122 2.27 4.11 -12.59
CA HIS A 122 3.35 3.14 -12.70
C HIS A 122 4.36 3.58 -13.76
N PRO A 123 5.65 3.18 -13.68
CA PRO A 123 6.62 3.49 -14.73
C PRO A 123 6.18 3.12 -16.14
N SER A 124 5.32 2.11 -16.30
CA SER A 124 4.75 1.70 -17.59
C SER A 124 3.71 2.69 -18.12
N GLY A 125 3.26 3.64 -17.32
CA GLY A 125 2.16 4.56 -17.64
C GLY A 125 0.81 4.09 -17.16
N ALA A 126 0.69 2.86 -16.64
CA ALA A 126 -0.57 2.37 -16.09
C ALA A 126 -0.88 3.07 -14.77
N ARG A 127 -2.16 3.37 -14.54
CA ARG A 127 -2.61 4.05 -13.33
C ARG A 127 -3.06 3.02 -12.29
N TYR A 128 -2.70 3.26 -11.04
CA TYR A 128 -3.25 2.50 -9.92
C TYR A 128 -4.68 2.96 -9.68
N GLU A 129 -5.62 2.03 -9.57
CA GLU A 129 -7.04 2.33 -9.46
C GLU A 129 -7.70 1.56 -8.32
N VAL A 130 -8.59 2.20 -7.57
CA VAL A 130 -9.38 1.52 -6.56
C VAL A 130 -10.48 0.71 -7.25
N LEU A 131 -10.50 -0.60 -7.01
CA LEU A 131 -11.55 -1.49 -7.52
C LEU A 131 -12.66 -1.72 -6.51
N ASN A 132 -12.33 -1.76 -5.23
CA ASN A 132 -13.30 -1.98 -4.17
C ASN A 132 -12.96 -1.04 -3.01
N ASP A 133 -13.77 -0.01 -2.83
CA ASP A 133 -13.51 1.07 -1.87
C ASP A 133 -14.26 0.81 -0.56
N ILE A 134 -13.93 -0.28 0.09
CA ILE A 134 -14.46 -0.59 1.43
C ILE A 134 -13.32 -0.51 2.44
N GLU A 135 -13.65 -0.54 3.72
CA GLU A 135 -12.64 -0.59 4.77
C GLU A 135 -11.81 -1.87 4.64
N PRO A 136 -10.49 -1.81 4.89
CA PRO A 136 -9.69 -3.03 4.97
C PRO A 136 -10.26 -3.99 6.01
N GLN A 137 -10.30 -5.25 5.66
CA GLN A 137 -10.86 -6.33 6.48
C GLN A 137 -9.75 -7.14 7.14
N ALA A 138 -10.11 -7.98 8.08
CA ALA A 138 -9.15 -8.90 8.69
C ALA A 138 -8.64 -9.90 7.65
N LEU A 139 -7.37 -10.31 7.76
CA LEU A 139 -6.84 -11.37 6.90
C LEU A 139 -7.69 -12.63 7.04
N PRO A 140 -8.06 -13.28 5.93
CA PRO A 140 -8.71 -14.58 6.02
C PRO A 140 -7.72 -15.61 6.59
N LYS A 141 -8.24 -16.59 7.33
CA LYS A 141 -7.41 -17.61 7.97
C LYS A 141 -6.54 -18.37 6.97
N SER A 142 -7.06 -18.57 5.77
CA SER A 142 -6.33 -19.26 4.69
C SER A 142 -5.05 -18.55 4.29
N ILE A 143 -5.01 -17.22 4.42
CA ILE A 143 -3.80 -16.44 4.18
C ILE A 143 -2.99 -16.31 5.46
N ALA A 144 -3.65 -15.91 6.56
CA ALA A 144 -2.98 -15.65 7.83
C ALA A 144 -2.14 -16.84 8.30
N SER A 145 -2.67 -18.05 8.19
CA SER A 145 -1.97 -19.27 8.61
C SER A 145 -0.66 -19.49 7.86
N GLN A 146 -0.53 -18.95 6.67
CA GLN A 146 0.67 -19.13 5.84
C GLN A 146 1.71 -18.04 6.07
N ILE A 147 1.30 -16.83 6.45
CA ILE A 147 2.21 -15.68 6.47
C ILE A 147 2.43 -15.05 7.85
N GLU A 148 1.54 -15.27 8.82
CA GLU A 148 1.75 -14.71 10.15
C GLU A 148 2.90 -15.38 10.87
N ARG A 149 3.75 -14.57 11.52
CA ARG A 149 4.88 -15.01 12.36
C ARG A 149 4.70 -14.42 13.74
N GLY A 150 5.11 -15.11 14.74
CA GLY A 150 4.90 -14.81 16.13
C GLY A 150 5.27 -13.45 16.66
#